data_d6734ae5e14e0034059e74228055db1f
#
_entry.id   d6734ae5e14e0034059e74228055db1f
#
_cell.length_a   1.000
_cell.length_b   1.000
_cell.length_c   1.000
_cell.angle_alpha   90.00
_cell.angle_beta   90.00
_cell.angle_gamma   90.00
#
_symmetry.space_group_name_H-M   'P 1'
#
loop_
_entity.id
_entity.type
_entity.pdbx_description
1 polymer ?
#
loop_
_entity_poly.entity_id
_entity_poly.type
_entity_poly.pdbx_seq_one_letter_code
_entity_poly.pdbx_strand_id
1 'polypeptide(L)'
;PVKVALVADMHVGLFSGHERQLKTIVKKLNQEQPDFVVVAGDWTYEPENRLVQELAVLREIQMPVYSVSGNHDEQYPGPPIQELLAKALSENNVMDIEGKIIEFDEFRLVGIGDLWAGKANMRFLPELPQDKPWLILSHNPDTVDMVPELPSHPLMLSGHTHGGQIELPWVTSYIMKRVSILGHKKGFYSHEHADVFVTVGTGMVGVPFRFRVPPTIDIIELC
;
A
#
# COMPACT_ATOMS: atom_id res chain seq x y z
N PRO A 1 -0.15 -22.27 4.13
CA PRO A 1 -0.42 -20.84 4.22
C PRO A 1 0.71 -20.05 3.56
N VAL A 2 0.36 -18.96 2.87
CA VAL A 2 1.31 -18.04 2.26
C VAL A 2 1.46 -16.82 3.16
N LYS A 3 2.69 -16.45 3.53
CA LYS A 3 2.99 -15.34 4.43
C LYS A 3 3.30 -14.07 3.64
N VAL A 4 2.45 -13.06 3.74
CA VAL A 4 2.57 -11.77 3.03
C VAL A 4 2.93 -10.67 4.03
N ALA A 5 3.93 -9.84 3.70
CA ALA A 5 4.18 -8.61 4.45
C ALA A 5 3.54 -7.42 3.72
N LEU A 6 2.69 -6.66 4.42
CA LEU A 6 2.09 -5.43 3.92
C LEU A 6 2.81 -4.22 4.51
N VAL A 7 3.28 -3.34 3.64
CA VAL A 7 3.92 -2.05 3.95
C VAL A 7 3.18 -0.95 3.19
N ALA A 8 3.10 0.26 3.73
CA ALA A 8 2.55 1.42 3.02
C ALA A 8 3.02 2.75 3.64
N ASP A 9 2.73 3.83 2.95
CA ASP A 9 2.80 5.20 3.47
C ASP A 9 4.19 5.56 4.02
N MET A 10 5.25 5.31 3.27
CA MET A 10 6.62 5.61 3.69
C MET A 10 6.94 7.10 3.62
N HIS A 11 6.36 7.82 2.65
CA HIS A 11 6.50 9.26 2.44
C HIS A 11 7.95 9.75 2.43
N VAL A 12 8.80 9.05 1.67
CA VAL A 12 10.21 9.46 1.48
C VAL A 12 10.25 10.86 0.85
N GLY A 13 10.99 11.77 1.46
CA GLY A 13 11.13 13.16 1.03
C GLY A 13 10.46 14.17 1.96
N LEU A 14 9.37 13.82 2.65
CA LEU A 14 8.62 14.79 3.49
C LEU A 14 9.38 15.21 4.75
N PHE A 15 9.94 14.24 5.47
CA PHE A 15 10.66 14.50 6.73
C PHE A 15 12.05 13.88 6.71
N SER A 16 12.97 14.42 7.50
CA SER A 16 14.28 13.81 7.70
C SER A 16 14.18 12.45 8.41
N GLY A 17 15.13 11.56 8.15
CA GLY A 17 15.20 10.25 8.81
C GLY A 17 14.58 9.09 8.01
N HIS A 18 14.12 9.31 6.78
CA HIS A 18 13.61 8.26 5.90
C HIS A 18 14.65 7.15 5.63
N GLU A 19 15.94 7.47 5.56
CA GLU A 19 17.00 6.46 5.43
C GLU A 19 16.98 5.44 6.59
N ARG A 20 16.86 5.93 7.83
CA ARG A 20 16.75 5.06 9.01
C ARG A 20 15.46 4.26 9.01
N GLN A 21 14.37 4.87 8.59
CA GLN A 21 13.07 4.19 8.43
C GLN A 21 13.18 3.04 7.45
N LEU A 22 13.69 3.28 6.23
CA LEU A 22 13.86 2.26 5.19
C LEU A 22 14.79 1.13 5.65
N LYS A 23 15.93 1.44 6.26
CA LYS A 23 16.82 0.41 6.85
C LYS A 23 16.11 -0.44 7.90
N THR A 24 15.25 0.17 8.71
CA THR A 24 14.47 -0.55 9.74
C THR A 24 13.44 -1.47 9.08
N ILE A 25 12.76 -1.01 8.03
CA ILE A 25 11.78 -1.81 7.26
C ILE A 25 12.50 -3.02 6.65
N VAL A 26 13.57 -2.80 5.90
CA VAL A 26 14.36 -3.86 5.26
C VAL A 26 14.84 -4.90 6.28
N LYS A 27 15.42 -4.44 7.40
CA LYS A 27 15.86 -5.35 8.46
C LYS A 27 14.71 -6.20 9.01
N LYS A 28 13.55 -5.60 9.27
CA LYS A 28 12.38 -6.33 9.79
C LYS A 28 11.83 -7.33 8.76
N LEU A 29 11.70 -6.94 7.50
CA LEU A 29 11.25 -7.83 6.44
C LEU A 29 12.18 -9.05 6.32
N ASN A 30 13.48 -8.85 6.31
CA ASN A 30 14.46 -9.94 6.24
C ASN A 30 14.49 -10.82 7.52
N GLN A 31 14.06 -10.30 8.66
CA GLN A 31 13.90 -11.08 9.90
C GLN A 31 12.60 -11.92 9.88
N GLU A 32 11.52 -11.35 9.38
CA GLU A 32 10.21 -12.02 9.31
C GLU A 32 10.12 -13.07 8.20
N GLN A 33 10.92 -12.92 7.15
CA GLN A 33 10.99 -13.81 5.99
C GLN A 33 9.61 -14.17 5.42
N PRO A 34 8.79 -13.19 4.98
CA PRO A 34 7.55 -13.48 4.27
C PRO A 34 7.86 -14.11 2.90
N ASP A 35 6.88 -14.78 2.30
CA ASP A 35 7.02 -15.33 0.93
C ASP A 35 7.17 -14.20 -0.09
N PHE A 36 6.46 -13.10 0.12
CA PHE A 36 6.63 -11.86 -0.64
C PHE A 36 6.17 -10.63 0.16
N VAL A 37 6.53 -9.46 -0.34
CA VAL A 37 6.16 -8.16 0.22
C VAL A 37 5.22 -7.44 -0.75
N VAL A 38 4.17 -6.83 -0.24
CA VAL A 38 3.34 -5.88 -0.99
C VAL A 38 3.43 -4.49 -0.38
N VAL A 39 3.54 -3.48 -1.24
CA VAL A 39 3.58 -2.08 -0.84
C VAL A 39 2.37 -1.37 -1.41
N ALA A 40 1.47 -0.98 -0.51
CA ALA A 40 0.21 -0.33 -0.87
C ALA A 40 0.36 1.19 -1.03
N GLY A 41 1.37 1.63 -1.79
CA GLY A 41 1.54 3.02 -2.23
C GLY A 41 2.04 4.00 -1.17
N ASP A 42 2.06 5.26 -1.56
CA ASP A 42 2.61 6.41 -0.84
C ASP A 42 4.08 6.18 -0.42
N TRP A 43 4.89 5.82 -1.43
CA TRP A 43 6.33 5.72 -1.31
C TRP A 43 6.97 7.05 -0.98
N THR A 44 6.43 8.11 -1.57
CA THR A 44 7.06 9.43 -1.61
C THR A 44 6.11 10.53 -1.16
N TYR A 45 6.72 11.67 -0.83
CA TYR A 45 6.02 12.94 -0.67
C TYR A 45 6.94 14.06 -1.13
N GLU A 46 6.67 14.62 -2.33
CA GLU A 46 7.51 15.65 -2.97
C GLU A 46 9.01 15.28 -2.99
N PRO A 47 9.40 14.10 -3.53
CA PRO A 47 10.77 13.63 -3.47
C PRO A 47 11.70 14.49 -4.32
N GLU A 48 12.96 14.56 -3.90
CA GLU A 48 14.02 15.15 -4.70
C GLU A 48 14.49 14.18 -5.81
N ASN A 49 15.32 14.68 -6.75
CA ASN A 49 15.89 13.91 -7.86
C ASN A 49 16.79 12.74 -7.43
N ARG A 50 17.05 12.56 -6.14
CA ARG A 50 17.88 11.50 -5.54
C ARG A 50 17.11 10.25 -5.14
N LEU A 51 15.84 10.15 -5.50
CA LEU A 51 14.95 9.07 -5.05
C LEU A 51 15.52 7.67 -5.35
N VAL A 52 16.16 7.47 -6.50
CA VAL A 52 16.82 6.19 -6.84
C VAL A 52 17.84 5.78 -5.78
N GLN A 53 18.69 6.72 -5.34
CA GLN A 53 19.69 6.48 -4.31
C GLN A 53 19.10 6.34 -2.91
N GLU A 54 18.05 7.10 -2.62
CA GLU A 54 17.36 7.04 -1.33
C GLU A 54 16.66 5.70 -1.12
N LEU A 55 16.13 5.09 -2.19
CA LEU A 55 15.54 3.76 -2.16
C LEU A 55 16.54 2.62 -2.32
N ALA A 56 17.84 2.88 -2.48
CA ALA A 56 18.85 1.84 -2.79
C ALA A 56 18.93 0.71 -1.76
N VAL A 57 18.61 0.98 -0.49
CA VAL A 57 18.58 -0.02 0.58
C VAL A 57 17.53 -1.11 0.34
N LEU A 58 16.50 -0.86 -0.47
CA LEU A 58 15.47 -1.85 -0.81
C LEU A 58 16.04 -3.06 -1.55
N ARG A 59 17.20 -2.91 -2.24
CA ARG A 59 17.92 -4.03 -2.89
C ARG A 59 18.34 -5.11 -1.91
N GLU A 60 18.41 -4.81 -0.62
CA GLU A 60 18.77 -5.76 0.44
C GLU A 60 17.56 -6.63 0.88
N ILE A 61 16.34 -6.34 0.41
CA ILE A 61 15.20 -7.20 0.65
C ILE A 61 15.38 -8.50 -0.13
N GLN A 62 15.25 -9.63 0.57
CA GLN A 62 15.52 -10.97 0.03
C GLN A 62 14.31 -11.61 -0.68
N MET A 63 13.13 -11.04 -0.51
CA MET A 63 11.87 -11.54 -1.05
C MET A 63 11.40 -10.69 -2.23
N PRO A 64 10.55 -11.22 -3.13
CA PRO A 64 9.87 -10.41 -4.15
C PRO A 64 9.08 -9.26 -3.52
N VAL A 65 9.16 -8.07 -4.12
CA VAL A 65 8.42 -6.88 -3.68
C VAL A 65 7.52 -6.41 -4.81
N TYR A 66 6.22 -6.38 -4.55
CA TYR A 66 5.19 -5.90 -5.47
C TYR A 66 4.59 -4.60 -4.94
N SER A 67 4.30 -3.66 -5.83
CA SER A 67 3.86 -2.34 -5.42
C SER A 67 2.77 -1.78 -6.32
N VAL A 68 1.96 -0.88 -5.78
CA VAL A 68 1.13 0.07 -6.51
C VAL A 68 1.48 1.49 -6.06
N SER A 69 1.08 2.49 -6.82
CA SER A 69 1.22 3.90 -6.42
C SER A 69 0.09 4.32 -5.49
N GLY A 70 0.39 5.28 -4.58
CA GLY A 70 -0.62 6.01 -3.81
C GLY A 70 -0.85 7.42 -4.36
N ASN A 71 -1.76 8.18 -3.74
CA ASN A 71 -2.11 9.51 -4.23
C ASN A 71 -0.94 10.50 -4.16
N HIS A 72 -0.05 10.39 -3.19
CA HIS A 72 1.15 11.22 -3.14
C HIS A 72 2.18 10.84 -4.19
N ASP A 73 2.26 9.59 -4.59
CA ASP A 73 3.08 9.11 -5.72
C ASP A 73 2.54 9.61 -7.06
N GLU A 74 1.23 9.73 -7.17
CA GLU A 74 0.54 10.30 -8.32
C GLU A 74 0.55 11.83 -8.31
N GLN A 75 1.12 12.44 -7.25
CA GLN A 75 1.13 13.88 -7.04
C GLN A 75 -0.28 14.48 -7.14
N TYR A 76 -1.19 13.89 -6.43
CA TYR A 76 -2.55 14.40 -6.31
C TYR A 76 -2.80 14.91 -4.88
N PRO A 77 -2.59 16.23 -4.64
CA PRO A 77 -2.12 17.28 -5.58
C PRO A 77 -0.59 17.31 -5.70
N GLY A 78 -0.07 17.80 -6.83
CA GLY A 78 1.37 18.06 -7.05
C GLY A 78 1.80 17.83 -8.50
N PRO A 79 3.07 18.14 -8.83
CA PRO A 79 3.63 17.86 -10.15
C PRO A 79 3.83 16.34 -10.33
N PRO A 80 3.69 15.79 -11.56
CA PRO A 80 3.85 14.37 -11.82
C PRO A 80 5.28 13.88 -11.53
N ILE A 81 5.42 12.74 -10.85
CA ILE A 81 6.71 12.09 -10.55
C ILE A 81 6.77 10.64 -11.02
N GLN A 82 5.78 10.18 -11.77
CA GLN A 82 5.62 8.77 -12.14
C GLN A 82 6.89 8.18 -12.79
N GLU A 83 7.54 8.92 -13.69
CA GLU A 83 8.78 8.46 -14.33
C GLU A 83 9.93 8.32 -13.33
N LEU A 84 10.08 9.28 -12.42
CA LEU A 84 11.11 9.24 -11.38
C LEU A 84 10.88 8.06 -10.41
N LEU A 85 9.63 7.87 -9.99
CA LEU A 85 9.26 6.78 -9.09
C LEU A 85 9.41 5.43 -9.79
N ALA A 86 8.88 5.26 -11.00
CA ALA A 86 9.01 4.03 -11.78
C ALA A 86 10.47 3.62 -11.96
N LYS A 87 11.33 4.58 -12.30
CA LYS A 87 12.79 4.37 -12.36
C LYS A 87 13.35 3.95 -11.01
N ALA A 88 13.00 4.66 -9.93
CA ALA A 88 13.51 4.38 -8.60
C ALA A 88 13.09 2.98 -8.10
N LEU A 89 11.85 2.57 -8.35
CA LEU A 89 11.35 1.25 -7.98
C LEU A 89 12.05 0.14 -8.79
N SER A 90 12.08 0.27 -10.13
CA SER A 90 12.67 -0.74 -11.01
C SER A 90 14.16 -0.95 -10.77
N GLU A 91 14.93 0.13 -10.54
CA GLU A 91 16.35 0.04 -10.21
C GLU A 91 16.63 -0.52 -8.81
N ASN A 92 15.63 -0.58 -7.94
CA ASN A 92 15.73 -1.09 -6.56
C ASN A 92 14.94 -2.39 -6.31
N ASN A 93 14.73 -3.20 -7.38
CA ASN A 93 14.11 -4.53 -7.32
C ASN A 93 12.66 -4.54 -6.82
N VAL A 94 11.93 -3.46 -7.00
CA VAL A 94 10.50 -3.38 -6.71
C VAL A 94 9.72 -3.46 -8.02
N MET A 95 8.79 -4.40 -8.11
CA MET A 95 7.93 -4.56 -9.26
C MET A 95 6.65 -3.75 -9.09
N ASP A 96 6.48 -2.73 -9.90
CA ASP A 96 5.19 -2.06 -10.05
C ASP A 96 4.20 -2.97 -10.76
N ILE A 97 3.10 -3.27 -10.07
CA ILE A 97 2.03 -4.15 -10.55
C ILE A 97 0.71 -3.41 -10.82
N GLU A 98 0.70 -2.08 -10.84
CA GLU A 98 -0.50 -1.33 -11.20
C GLU A 98 -1.02 -1.77 -12.59
N GLY A 99 -2.29 -2.20 -12.64
CA GLY A 99 -2.92 -2.75 -13.84
C GLY A 99 -2.38 -4.11 -14.30
N LYS A 100 -1.61 -4.81 -13.47
CA LYS A 100 -1.03 -6.13 -13.77
C LYS A 100 -1.53 -7.19 -12.82
N ILE A 101 -1.42 -8.45 -13.24
CA ILE A 101 -1.78 -9.65 -12.49
C ILE A 101 -0.52 -10.49 -12.30
N ILE A 102 -0.29 -10.93 -11.08
CA ILE A 102 0.74 -11.89 -10.72
C ILE A 102 0.05 -13.20 -10.37
N GLU A 103 0.39 -14.26 -11.09
CA GLU A 103 -0.13 -15.62 -10.87
C GLU A 103 0.66 -16.30 -9.77
N PHE A 104 -0.03 -16.81 -8.75
CA PHE A 104 0.47 -17.77 -7.77
C PHE A 104 -0.27 -19.11 -7.95
N ASP A 105 0.24 -20.15 -7.33
CA ASP A 105 -0.38 -21.47 -7.45
C ASP A 105 -1.79 -21.50 -6.87
N GLU A 106 -2.01 -20.82 -5.73
CA GLU A 106 -3.26 -20.85 -4.98
C GLU A 106 -4.17 -19.63 -5.22
N PHE A 107 -3.65 -18.50 -5.70
CA PHE A 107 -4.39 -17.24 -5.86
C PHE A 107 -3.78 -16.34 -6.95
N ARG A 108 -4.46 -15.22 -7.27
CA ARG A 108 -3.94 -14.16 -8.13
C ARG A 108 -3.81 -12.87 -7.34
N LEU A 109 -2.68 -12.18 -7.49
CA LEU A 109 -2.48 -10.83 -6.97
C LEU A 109 -2.70 -9.83 -8.10
N VAL A 110 -3.57 -8.85 -7.90
CA VAL A 110 -3.81 -7.75 -8.85
C VAL A 110 -3.51 -6.40 -8.21
N GLY A 111 -2.76 -5.55 -8.91
CA GLY A 111 -2.52 -4.17 -8.52
C GLY A 111 -3.56 -3.22 -9.13
N ILE A 112 -4.17 -2.40 -8.30
CA ILE A 112 -5.18 -1.40 -8.69
C ILE A 112 -4.63 0.00 -8.44
N GLY A 113 -4.78 0.88 -9.43
CA GLY A 113 -4.33 2.27 -9.33
C GLY A 113 -5.12 3.07 -8.30
N ASP A 114 -4.59 4.23 -7.93
CA ASP A 114 -5.14 5.02 -6.83
C ASP A 114 -6.52 5.61 -7.15
N LEU A 115 -7.40 5.58 -6.14
CA LEU A 115 -8.78 6.07 -6.25
C LEU A 115 -8.84 7.59 -6.44
N TRP A 116 -8.06 8.35 -5.67
CA TRP A 116 -8.07 9.81 -5.73
C TRP A 116 -7.46 10.34 -7.03
N ALA A 117 -6.49 9.63 -7.58
CA ALA A 117 -5.95 9.91 -8.90
C ALA A 117 -6.87 9.50 -10.07
N GLY A 118 -8.01 8.88 -9.78
CA GLY A 118 -8.98 8.44 -10.78
C GLY A 118 -8.53 7.21 -11.58
N LYS A 119 -7.55 6.45 -11.08
CA LYS A 119 -6.98 5.28 -11.75
C LYS A 119 -7.56 3.95 -11.28
N ALA A 120 -8.40 3.94 -10.24
CA ALA A 120 -9.04 2.74 -9.74
C ALA A 120 -10.02 2.18 -10.78
N ASN A 121 -9.72 0.99 -11.31
CA ASN A 121 -10.60 0.28 -12.24
C ASN A 121 -10.49 -1.23 -12.01
N MET A 122 -11.61 -1.85 -11.68
CA MET A 122 -11.70 -3.30 -11.44
C MET A 122 -12.78 -3.97 -12.31
N ARG A 123 -13.35 -3.25 -13.28
CA ARG A 123 -14.44 -3.76 -14.14
C ARG A 123 -14.02 -4.94 -15.01
N PHE A 124 -12.73 -5.13 -15.20
CA PHE A 124 -12.17 -6.24 -15.98
C PHE A 124 -12.10 -7.57 -15.20
N LEU A 125 -12.15 -7.54 -13.86
CA LEU A 125 -11.97 -8.73 -13.03
C LEU A 125 -12.97 -9.86 -13.33
N PRO A 126 -14.28 -9.60 -13.53
CA PRO A 126 -15.23 -10.67 -13.87
C PRO A 126 -14.97 -11.35 -15.21
N GLU A 127 -14.25 -10.70 -16.13
CA GLU A 127 -13.93 -11.24 -17.46
C GLU A 127 -12.74 -12.20 -17.44
N LEU A 128 -12.01 -12.23 -16.33
CA LEU A 128 -10.84 -13.09 -16.13
C LEU A 128 -11.24 -14.46 -15.57
N PRO A 129 -10.38 -15.48 -15.66
CA PRO A 129 -10.62 -16.78 -15.05
C PRO A 129 -10.88 -16.66 -13.55
N GLN A 130 -11.95 -17.31 -13.05
CA GLN A 130 -12.39 -17.28 -11.66
C GLN A 130 -12.10 -18.60 -10.91
N ASP A 131 -11.10 -19.35 -11.37
CA ASP A 131 -10.67 -20.65 -10.83
C ASP A 131 -9.81 -20.53 -9.56
N LYS A 132 -9.32 -19.33 -9.25
CA LYS A 132 -8.54 -19.01 -8.06
C LYS A 132 -9.08 -17.74 -7.39
N PRO A 133 -8.93 -17.60 -6.04
CA PRO A 133 -9.28 -16.37 -5.35
C PRO A 133 -8.36 -15.20 -5.74
N TRP A 134 -8.86 -13.99 -5.54
CA TRP A 134 -8.15 -12.75 -5.81
C TRP A 134 -7.63 -12.12 -4.52
N LEU A 135 -6.35 -11.74 -4.51
CA LEU A 135 -5.77 -10.78 -3.59
C LEU A 135 -5.62 -9.45 -4.33
N ILE A 136 -6.21 -8.39 -3.82
CA ILE A 136 -6.19 -7.06 -4.45
C ILE A 136 -5.24 -6.17 -3.66
N LEU A 137 -4.32 -5.50 -4.35
CA LEU A 137 -3.47 -4.47 -3.77
C LEU A 137 -3.94 -3.10 -4.30
N SER A 138 -4.38 -2.22 -3.41
CA SER A 138 -4.79 -0.85 -3.75
C SER A 138 -4.44 0.09 -2.61
N HIS A 139 -4.00 1.31 -2.92
CA HIS A 139 -3.59 2.26 -1.90
C HIS A 139 -4.77 2.70 -1.02
N ASN A 140 -5.82 3.23 -1.62
CA ASN A 140 -6.97 3.77 -0.89
C ASN A 140 -7.96 2.65 -0.52
N PRO A 141 -8.30 2.47 0.78
CA PRO A 141 -9.19 1.40 1.21
C PRO A 141 -10.64 1.56 0.71
N ASP A 142 -11.08 2.78 0.39
CA ASP A 142 -12.42 3.03 -0.15
C ASP A 142 -12.59 2.47 -1.57
N THR A 143 -11.50 2.05 -2.22
CA THR A 143 -11.52 1.31 -3.49
C THR A 143 -12.30 -0.02 -3.37
N VAL A 144 -12.45 -0.56 -2.16
CA VAL A 144 -13.20 -1.81 -1.91
C VAL A 144 -14.65 -1.75 -2.41
N ASP A 145 -15.27 -0.58 -2.37
CA ASP A 145 -16.64 -0.36 -2.86
C ASP A 145 -16.78 -0.49 -4.39
N MET A 146 -15.65 -0.51 -5.10
CA MET A 146 -15.61 -0.70 -6.55
C MET A 146 -15.38 -2.16 -6.96
N VAL A 147 -15.15 -3.06 -6.00
CA VAL A 147 -14.93 -4.49 -6.29
C VAL A 147 -16.24 -5.07 -6.83
N PRO A 148 -16.23 -5.64 -8.05
CA PRO A 148 -17.42 -6.29 -8.58
C PRO A 148 -17.73 -7.57 -7.81
N GLU A 149 -18.97 -8.05 -7.91
CA GLU A 149 -19.30 -9.38 -7.42
C GLU A 149 -18.48 -10.45 -8.13
N LEU A 150 -17.70 -11.21 -7.37
CA LEU A 150 -16.85 -12.31 -7.82
C LEU A 150 -17.17 -13.59 -7.04
N PRO A 151 -16.98 -14.78 -7.63
CA PRO A 151 -17.22 -16.04 -6.92
C PRO A 151 -16.37 -16.24 -5.67
N SER A 152 -15.18 -15.60 -5.61
CA SER A 152 -14.16 -15.82 -4.57
C SER A 152 -14.15 -14.72 -3.54
N HIS A 153 -15.01 -13.91 -3.23
CA HIS A 153 -14.97 -12.86 -2.18
C HIS A 153 -13.53 -12.42 -1.82
N PRO A 154 -12.91 -11.55 -2.64
CA PRO A 154 -11.48 -11.24 -2.54
C PRO A 154 -11.12 -10.49 -1.25
N LEU A 155 -9.84 -10.62 -0.86
CA LEU A 155 -9.23 -9.75 0.15
C LEU A 155 -8.48 -8.61 -0.54
N MET A 156 -8.74 -7.37 -0.11
CA MET A 156 -7.98 -6.19 -0.51
C MET A 156 -7.02 -5.76 0.60
N LEU A 157 -5.79 -5.42 0.23
CA LEU A 157 -4.76 -4.87 1.13
C LEU A 157 -4.54 -3.40 0.79
N SER A 158 -4.60 -2.52 1.80
CA SER A 158 -4.56 -1.07 1.60
C SER A 158 -3.79 -0.32 2.68
N GLY A 159 -3.42 0.94 2.37
CA GLY A 159 -2.77 1.91 3.25
C GLY A 159 -3.58 3.20 3.41
N HIS A 160 -2.98 4.35 3.06
CA HIS A 160 -3.60 5.68 2.91
C HIS A 160 -4.02 6.38 4.20
N THR A 161 -4.58 5.67 5.15
CA THR A 161 -5.26 6.27 6.32
C THR A 161 -4.31 6.64 7.45
N HIS A 162 -3.07 6.13 7.42
CA HIS A 162 -2.11 6.22 8.53
C HIS A 162 -2.66 5.75 9.89
N GLY A 163 -3.81 5.06 9.90
CA GLY A 163 -4.55 4.77 11.12
C GLY A 163 -5.00 6.02 11.88
N GLY A 164 -5.07 7.18 11.17
CA GLY A 164 -5.29 8.50 11.73
C GLY A 164 -4.06 9.16 12.35
N GLN A 165 -2.88 8.51 12.29
CA GLN A 165 -1.55 8.96 12.75
C GLN A 165 -1.50 9.48 14.21
N ILE A 166 -2.47 10.32 14.60
CA ILE A 166 -2.62 10.90 15.94
C ILE A 166 -3.99 10.53 16.48
N GLU A 167 -4.03 9.67 17.52
CA GLU A 167 -5.27 9.20 18.13
C GLU A 167 -5.69 10.16 19.25
N LEU A 168 -6.57 11.10 18.93
CA LEU A 168 -7.20 12.02 19.87
C LEU A 168 -8.73 11.93 19.75
N PRO A 169 -9.47 11.90 20.87
CA PRO A 169 -10.93 11.90 20.83
C PRO A 169 -11.47 13.04 19.96
N TRP A 170 -12.48 12.75 19.14
CA TRP A 170 -13.16 13.63 18.19
C TRP A 170 -12.28 14.23 17.07
N VAL A 171 -11.02 14.63 17.32
CA VAL A 171 -10.10 15.19 16.33
C VAL A 171 -9.78 14.15 15.24
N THR A 172 -9.39 12.97 15.65
CA THR A 172 -9.09 11.88 14.72
C THR A 172 -10.30 11.53 13.88
N SER A 173 -11.47 11.37 14.51
CA SER A 173 -12.72 11.07 13.79
C SER A 173 -13.11 12.16 12.78
N TYR A 174 -12.84 13.42 13.10
CA TYR A 174 -13.09 14.53 12.18
C TYR A 174 -12.16 14.50 10.96
N ILE A 175 -10.87 14.21 11.17
CA ILE A 175 -9.88 14.10 10.08
C ILE A 175 -10.19 12.87 9.23
N MET A 176 -10.47 11.73 9.86
CA MET A 176 -10.71 10.47 9.17
C MET A 176 -11.90 10.51 8.19
N LYS A 177 -12.94 11.28 8.48
CA LYS A 177 -14.05 11.49 7.55
C LYS A 177 -13.66 12.15 6.22
N ARG A 178 -12.47 12.77 6.14
CA ARG A 178 -11.94 13.38 4.92
C ARG A 178 -10.95 12.46 4.21
N VAL A 179 -10.41 11.48 4.91
CA VAL A 179 -9.43 10.52 4.40
C VAL A 179 -10.12 9.28 3.84
N SER A 180 -11.14 8.79 4.54
CA SER A 180 -11.95 7.66 4.07
C SER A 180 -13.44 7.99 4.21
N ILE A 181 -14.16 7.94 3.10
CA ILE A 181 -15.61 8.18 3.05
C ILE A 181 -16.37 7.03 3.70
N LEU A 182 -15.87 5.80 3.53
CA LEU A 182 -16.44 4.60 4.13
C LEU A 182 -16.07 4.44 5.63
N GLY A 183 -15.19 5.32 6.13
CA GLY A 183 -14.79 5.35 7.54
C GLY A 183 -13.72 4.34 7.92
N HIS A 184 -12.99 3.81 6.95
CA HIS A 184 -11.86 2.93 7.20
C HIS A 184 -10.75 3.69 7.96
N LYS A 185 -10.17 3.01 8.94
CA LYS A 185 -9.09 3.58 9.72
C LYS A 185 -7.88 2.65 9.80
N LYS A 186 -8.08 1.45 10.29
CA LYS A 186 -7.05 0.40 10.41
C LYS A 186 -7.69 -0.95 10.71
N GLY A 187 -7.03 -2.02 10.31
CA GLY A 187 -7.46 -3.39 10.58
C GLY A 187 -8.43 -3.89 9.51
N PHE A 188 -9.20 -4.90 9.86
CA PHE A 188 -10.04 -5.65 8.95
C PHE A 188 -11.47 -5.09 8.91
N TYR A 189 -12.01 -4.96 7.69
CA TYR A 189 -13.40 -4.58 7.43
C TYR A 189 -13.99 -5.53 6.39
N SER A 190 -15.25 -5.92 6.59
CA SER A 190 -15.98 -6.75 5.66
C SER A 190 -17.02 -5.93 4.89
N HIS A 191 -17.07 -6.10 3.56
CA HIS A 191 -18.00 -5.47 2.65
C HIS A 191 -18.78 -6.53 1.87
N GLU A 192 -19.75 -6.12 1.06
CA GLU A 192 -20.65 -7.01 0.35
C GLU A 192 -19.91 -7.93 -0.65
N HIS A 193 -18.92 -7.38 -1.38
CA HIS A 193 -18.24 -8.08 -2.46
C HIS A 193 -16.75 -8.39 -2.18
N ALA A 194 -16.19 -7.85 -1.11
CA ALA A 194 -14.78 -8.06 -0.74
C ALA A 194 -14.55 -7.73 0.73
N ASP A 195 -13.48 -8.25 1.29
CA ASP A 195 -12.92 -7.77 2.56
C ASP A 195 -11.76 -6.80 2.30
N VAL A 196 -11.48 -5.89 3.23
CA VAL A 196 -10.30 -5.02 3.17
C VAL A 196 -9.54 -5.03 4.49
N PHE A 197 -8.22 -5.19 4.40
CA PHE A 197 -7.31 -4.97 5.51
C PHE A 197 -6.53 -3.66 5.28
N VAL A 198 -6.58 -2.75 6.25
CA VAL A 198 -5.99 -1.42 6.19
C VAL A 198 -4.82 -1.33 7.16
N THR A 199 -3.59 -1.17 6.63
CA THR A 199 -2.41 -0.92 7.45
C THR A 199 -2.36 0.53 7.95
N VAL A 200 -1.69 0.76 9.06
CA VAL A 200 -1.41 2.13 9.54
C VAL A 200 -0.16 2.73 8.87
N GLY A 201 0.52 1.96 8.05
CA GLY A 201 1.72 2.40 7.36
C GLY A 201 2.92 2.70 8.27
N THR A 202 4.03 3.08 7.66
CA THR A 202 5.32 3.22 8.36
C THR A 202 5.81 4.66 8.49
N GLY A 203 5.40 5.56 7.59
CA GLY A 203 5.80 6.97 7.57
C GLY A 203 4.88 7.91 8.34
N MET A 204 4.95 9.17 8.00
CA MET A 204 4.16 10.25 8.61
C MET A 204 3.75 11.23 7.52
N VAL A 205 2.62 11.90 7.73
CA VAL A 205 2.10 12.96 6.85
C VAL A 205 1.66 14.17 7.66
N GLY A 206 1.84 15.36 7.12
CA GLY A 206 1.44 16.62 7.75
C GLY A 206 2.29 17.04 8.96
N VAL A 207 2.53 16.13 9.92
CA VAL A 207 3.35 16.41 11.12
C VAL A 207 4.36 15.28 11.37
N PRO A 208 5.58 15.59 11.89
CA PRO A 208 6.67 14.61 12.02
C PRO A 208 6.57 13.74 13.28
N PHE A 209 5.37 13.34 13.68
CA PHE A 209 5.18 12.43 14.80
C PHE A 209 3.90 11.62 14.70
N ARG A 210 3.88 10.48 15.40
CA ARG A 210 2.70 9.63 15.63
C ARG A 210 2.34 9.62 17.11
N PHE A 211 1.05 9.56 17.43
CA PHE A 211 0.59 9.47 18.81
C PHE A 211 -0.46 8.35 18.94
N ARG A 212 -0.17 7.36 19.78
CA ARG A 212 -0.99 6.15 20.00
C ARG A 212 -1.27 5.30 18.74
N VAL A 213 -0.61 5.61 17.64
CA VAL A 213 -0.67 4.84 16.39
C VAL A 213 0.76 4.59 15.91
N PRO A 214 1.45 3.60 16.50
CA PRO A 214 2.82 3.27 16.08
C PRO A 214 2.86 2.82 14.62
N PRO A 215 3.99 3.03 13.91
CA PRO A 215 4.17 2.49 12.58
C PRO A 215 4.19 0.96 12.59
N THR A 216 3.60 0.31 11.59
CA THR A 216 3.55 -1.15 11.47
C THR A 216 4.03 -1.65 10.12
N ILE A 217 4.54 -2.87 10.12
CA ILE A 217 4.58 -3.79 8.99
C ILE A 217 3.63 -4.91 9.39
N ASP A 218 2.58 -5.13 8.62
CA ASP A 218 1.60 -6.15 8.95
C ASP A 218 1.94 -7.46 8.25
N ILE A 219 1.94 -8.56 9.01
CA ILE A 219 2.17 -9.91 8.48
C ILE A 219 0.82 -10.61 8.39
N ILE A 220 0.47 -11.03 7.20
CA ILE A 220 -0.82 -11.64 6.86
C ILE A 220 -0.56 -13.06 6.39
N GLU A 221 -1.23 -14.03 6.98
CA GLU A 221 -1.21 -15.42 6.53
C GLU A 221 -2.48 -15.72 5.73
N LEU A 222 -2.29 -16.06 4.45
CA LEU A 222 -3.35 -16.50 3.55
C LEU A 222 -3.51 -18.01 3.68
N CYS A 223 -4.72 -18.47 4.00
CA CYS A 223 -5.05 -19.89 4.23
C CYS A 223 -6.01 -20.43 3.16
#